data_20d42d946863400de0f71ac7f9b38faf
#
_entry.id   20d42d946863400de0f71ac7f9b38faf
#
_cell.length_a   1.000
_cell.length_b   1.000
_cell.length_c   1.000
_cell.angle_alpha   90.00
_cell.angle_beta   90.00
_cell.angle_gamma   90.00
#
_symmetry.space_group_name_H-M   'P 1'
#
loop_
_entity.id
_entity.type
_entity.pdbx_description
1 polymer ?
#
loop_
_entity_poly.entity_id
_entity_poly.type
_entity_poly.pdbx_seq_one_letter_code
_entity_poly.pdbx_strand_id
1 'polypeptide(L)'
;MIKKDNKLNYFIEKYRNTGKNNYDCIFHLDGTYENIAILHYLKFELEMNPLGVTLNHFNYEKYHKSNIRKCLEIYDVDHIMFSPRIEVIKRLKKAYPKVVNNLFNQAMYSFLFMSAQRYNINLCITSLDNDSILYCESNDDVFELNQMSKHLNIIDTNKLVNENFTKFDLLPYQFPSKEIKKSDLCLIMPLKNFNLHKSSIVEFINEKFSFNEFDKEEDDLFWLGFTDGWDFNQNTSVNRNKTEYEKQVEESVKGKPLFDGKLKYCTRCCMPETAEAFEFDELGMCQPCASSEQKMHIDWIQRQKTLKKILNKYSSDNDYYDCMVPISGGKDSTFQLHVLTQLYNKRILASTFNANWMTKTGRKNLMNAITRFDVDHINFTPRRNVINKLAKKSLSMIGDACWHCHAGVGSFPLQVAVDFKIKLLIWGESVSENDGRATYENPIPFDRDYFTKISARFYAEEMTDENINSRDVLPYTLPSVKEIENEEIIGIHLGDYMFWDDESQMEYVRDNYGWKEDKVEGSYKGYKSVECIMEGVHEYSNFIKRGYGRGSYHASEDVRKGLLFRSEGFELGKQYDSERPEVLDYYLKITGYSESDFEKVIKKTRDKNAKRLNKYDPPED
;
A
#
# COMPACT_ATOMS: atom_id res chain seq x y z
N MET A 1 -16.52 5.86 34.64
CA MET A 1 -15.57 5.66 33.57
C MET A 1 -14.29 5.10 34.14
N ILE A 2 -13.23 4.94 33.44
CA ILE A 2 -12.02 4.22 33.89
C ILE A 2 -11.43 4.94 35.11
N LYS A 3 -11.41 4.30 36.28
CA LYS A 3 -10.69 4.85 37.43
C LYS A 3 -9.20 4.84 37.10
N LYS A 4 -8.53 6.00 37.25
CA LYS A 4 -7.07 6.11 37.10
C LYS A 4 -6.40 5.10 38.02
N ASP A 5 -5.88 4.02 37.46
CA ASP A 5 -4.98 3.12 38.16
C ASP A 5 -3.56 3.71 38.13
N ASN A 6 -3.10 4.17 39.26
CA ASN A 6 -1.77 4.79 39.38
C ASN A 6 -0.64 3.85 38.96
N LYS A 7 -0.81 2.52 39.15
CA LYS A 7 0.17 1.50 38.78
C LYS A 7 0.25 1.34 37.26
N LEU A 8 -0.91 1.22 36.57
CA LEU A 8 -0.99 1.13 35.13
C LEU A 8 -0.38 2.35 34.44
N ASN A 9 -0.79 3.55 34.88
CA ASN A 9 -0.24 4.80 34.34
C ASN A 9 1.26 4.93 34.54
N TYR A 10 1.80 4.48 35.68
CA TYR A 10 3.23 4.46 35.93
C TYR A 10 3.98 3.60 34.87
N PHE A 11 3.49 2.40 34.57
CA PHE A 11 4.14 1.54 33.59
C PHE A 11 3.99 2.05 32.16
N ILE A 12 2.81 2.60 31.81
CA ILE A 12 2.63 3.23 30.51
C ILE A 12 3.64 4.38 30.36
N GLU A 13 3.73 5.28 31.32
CA GLU A 13 4.67 6.41 31.25
C GLU A 13 6.14 5.98 31.28
N LYS A 14 6.47 4.87 31.93
CA LYS A 14 7.84 4.33 31.95
C LYS A 14 8.29 3.79 30.58
N TYR A 15 7.40 3.16 29.82
CA TYR A 15 7.76 2.43 28.59
C TYR A 15 7.25 3.09 27.31
N ARG A 16 6.31 4.06 27.40
CA ARG A 16 5.83 4.76 26.21
C ARG A 16 6.96 5.60 25.60
N ASN A 17 6.95 5.67 24.28
CA ASN A 17 7.82 6.60 23.57
C ASN A 17 7.16 8.00 23.59
N THR A 18 7.76 8.96 24.27
CA THR A 18 7.22 10.32 24.40
C THR A 18 7.67 11.27 23.29
N GLY A 19 8.47 10.78 22.34
CA GLY A 19 8.96 11.58 21.21
C GLY A 19 7.87 11.82 20.16
N LYS A 20 7.83 13.05 19.60
CA LYS A 20 6.95 13.35 18.45
C LYS A 20 7.37 12.64 17.14
N ASN A 21 8.49 11.93 17.18
CA ASN A 21 9.12 11.34 15.99
C ASN A 21 8.74 9.87 15.77
N ASN A 22 7.99 9.24 16.69
CA ASN A 22 7.61 7.84 16.61
C ASN A 22 6.25 7.59 17.27
N TYR A 23 5.72 6.37 17.13
CA TYR A 23 4.51 5.92 17.86
C TYR A 23 4.83 5.74 19.34
N ASP A 24 3.82 5.96 20.20
CA ASP A 24 3.97 5.82 21.65
C ASP A 24 3.95 4.36 22.11
N CYS A 25 3.20 3.52 21.41
CA CYS A 25 3.09 2.09 21.69
C CYS A 25 2.61 1.31 20.46
N ILE A 26 2.78 -0.01 20.49
CA ILE A 26 2.09 -0.93 19.59
C ILE A 26 0.81 -1.41 20.29
N PHE A 27 -0.31 -1.36 19.58
CA PHE A 27 -1.61 -1.74 20.10
C PHE A 27 -2.23 -2.88 19.26
N HIS A 28 -2.51 -4.02 19.90
CA HIS A 28 -3.26 -5.09 19.25
C HIS A 28 -4.71 -4.63 19.03
N LEU A 29 -5.11 -4.56 17.77
CA LEU A 29 -6.44 -4.11 17.36
C LEU A 29 -7.26 -5.30 16.85
N ASP A 30 -8.28 -5.72 17.62
CA ASP A 30 -9.13 -6.90 17.31
C ASP A 30 -10.62 -6.56 17.13
N GLY A 31 -11.02 -5.32 17.40
CA GLY A 31 -12.39 -4.84 17.23
C GLY A 31 -13.40 -5.32 18.27
N THR A 32 -12.96 -5.94 19.37
CA THR A 32 -13.83 -6.19 20.52
C THR A 32 -14.17 -4.87 21.23
N TYR A 33 -15.29 -4.85 21.96
CA TYR A 33 -15.68 -3.63 22.70
C TYR A 33 -14.64 -3.25 23.75
N GLU A 34 -14.08 -4.24 24.43
CA GLU A 34 -13.00 -4.08 25.40
C GLU A 34 -11.76 -3.44 24.74
N ASN A 35 -11.41 -3.89 23.55
CA ASN A 35 -10.32 -3.37 22.77
C ASN A 35 -10.54 -1.91 22.37
N ILE A 36 -11.74 -1.56 21.93
CA ILE A 36 -12.13 -0.20 21.58
C ILE A 36 -12.06 0.73 22.81
N ALA A 37 -12.51 0.25 23.98
CA ALA A 37 -12.44 1.04 25.21
C ALA A 37 -11.00 1.35 25.63
N ILE A 38 -10.08 0.38 25.48
CA ILE A 38 -8.65 0.60 25.73
C ILE A 38 -8.08 1.60 24.72
N LEU A 39 -8.37 1.45 23.43
CA LEU A 39 -7.93 2.39 22.42
C LEU A 39 -8.43 3.81 22.68
N HIS A 40 -9.70 3.94 23.10
CA HIS A 40 -10.26 5.22 23.50
C HIS A 40 -9.48 5.86 24.67
N TYR A 41 -9.18 5.07 25.69
CA TYR A 41 -8.40 5.52 26.83
C TYR A 41 -7.00 5.99 26.42
N LEU A 42 -6.30 5.21 25.60
CA LEU A 42 -4.98 5.57 25.09
C LEU A 42 -5.00 6.88 24.30
N LYS A 43 -6.00 7.05 23.43
CA LYS A 43 -6.09 8.21 22.53
C LYS A 43 -6.55 9.50 23.22
N PHE A 44 -7.55 9.43 24.09
CA PHE A 44 -8.22 10.62 24.62
C PHE A 44 -7.90 10.92 26.08
N GLU A 45 -7.55 9.93 26.89
CA GLU A 45 -7.19 10.17 28.28
C GLU A 45 -5.68 10.29 28.48
N LEU A 46 -4.89 9.53 27.71
CA LEU A 46 -3.43 9.55 27.77
C LEU A 46 -2.77 10.27 26.58
N GLU A 47 -3.55 10.76 25.64
CA GLU A 47 -3.12 11.49 24.44
C GLU A 47 -2.00 10.75 23.65
N MET A 48 -2.07 9.42 23.61
CA MET A 48 -1.10 8.57 22.94
C MET A 48 -1.38 8.41 21.45
N ASN A 49 -0.34 8.06 20.72
CA ASN A 49 -0.39 7.74 19.30
C ASN A 49 0.05 6.29 19.07
N PRO A 50 -0.86 5.32 19.27
CA PRO A 50 -0.56 3.92 19.04
C PRO A 50 -0.44 3.59 17.56
N LEU A 51 0.39 2.60 17.22
CA LEU A 51 0.33 1.88 15.96
C LEU A 51 -0.54 0.64 16.14
N GLY A 52 -1.65 0.56 15.42
CA GLY A 52 -2.55 -0.58 15.45
C GLY A 52 -1.96 -1.79 14.71
N VAL A 53 -2.08 -2.98 15.29
CA VAL A 53 -1.58 -4.22 14.70
C VAL A 53 -2.65 -5.31 14.79
N THR A 54 -2.92 -6.01 13.68
CA THR A 54 -3.90 -7.10 13.61
C THR A 54 -3.33 -8.32 12.91
N LEU A 55 -3.53 -9.50 13.48
CA LEU A 55 -3.34 -10.77 12.79
C LEU A 55 -4.68 -11.23 12.20
N ASN A 56 -4.80 -11.29 10.88
CA ASN A 56 -6.02 -11.77 10.23
C ASN A 56 -6.01 -13.30 10.10
N HIS A 57 -6.62 -13.98 11.04
CA HIS A 57 -6.80 -15.45 11.00
C HIS A 57 -8.11 -15.88 10.31
N PHE A 58 -8.77 -14.98 9.56
CA PHE A 58 -10.02 -15.20 8.82
C PHE A 58 -11.18 -15.78 9.68
N ASN A 59 -11.13 -15.61 10.98
CA ASN A 59 -12.12 -16.12 11.92
C ASN A 59 -12.83 -15.01 12.72
N TYR A 60 -12.59 -13.77 12.35
CA TYR A 60 -13.25 -12.64 12.98
C TYR A 60 -14.73 -12.64 12.62
N GLU A 61 -15.59 -12.45 13.61
CA GLU A 61 -17.01 -12.19 13.37
C GLU A 61 -17.17 -10.85 12.62
N LYS A 62 -18.27 -10.72 11.88
CA LYS A 62 -18.53 -9.53 11.06
C LYS A 62 -18.40 -8.22 11.83
N TYR A 63 -18.92 -8.18 13.05
CA TYR A 63 -18.87 -6.98 13.87
C TYR A 63 -17.43 -6.58 14.28
N HIS A 64 -16.53 -7.53 14.51
CA HIS A 64 -15.12 -7.22 14.79
C HIS A 64 -14.48 -6.45 13.63
N LYS A 65 -14.70 -6.94 12.41
CA LYS A 65 -14.18 -6.32 11.18
C LYS A 65 -14.72 -4.89 11.02
N SER A 66 -16.02 -4.71 11.16
CA SER A 66 -16.67 -3.39 11.11
C SER A 66 -16.11 -2.44 12.19
N ASN A 67 -15.93 -2.97 13.40
CA ASN A 67 -15.41 -2.19 14.51
C ASN A 67 -13.96 -1.76 14.31
N ILE A 68 -13.07 -2.62 13.80
CA ILE A 68 -11.70 -2.23 13.47
C ILE A 68 -11.73 -1.08 12.46
N ARG A 69 -12.54 -1.18 11.40
CA ARG A 69 -12.69 -0.11 10.42
C ARG A 69 -13.10 1.21 11.07
N LYS A 70 -14.16 1.20 11.88
CA LYS A 70 -14.63 2.38 12.61
C LYS A 70 -13.55 2.92 13.55
N CYS A 71 -12.77 2.05 14.20
CA CYS A 71 -11.64 2.48 15.02
C CYS A 71 -10.59 3.25 14.22
N LEU A 72 -10.21 2.78 13.04
CA LEU A 72 -9.24 3.48 12.19
C LEU A 72 -9.76 4.86 11.77
N GLU A 73 -11.06 4.98 11.49
CA GLU A 73 -11.69 6.25 11.13
C GLU A 73 -11.79 7.23 12.31
N ILE A 74 -12.32 6.75 13.43
CA ILE A 74 -12.63 7.60 14.60
C ILE A 74 -11.37 8.02 15.36
N TYR A 75 -10.44 7.08 15.56
CA TYR A 75 -9.24 7.30 16.36
C TYR A 75 -8.04 7.76 15.53
N ASP A 76 -8.17 7.77 14.21
CA ASP A 76 -7.10 8.17 13.25
C ASP A 76 -5.76 7.53 13.63
N VAL A 77 -5.67 6.21 13.48
CA VAL A 77 -4.49 5.41 13.80
C VAL A 77 -3.92 4.73 12.56
N ASP A 78 -2.60 4.66 12.48
CA ASP A 78 -1.92 3.84 11.48
C ASP A 78 -2.09 2.36 11.84
N HIS A 79 -2.20 1.50 10.83
CA HIS A 79 -2.53 0.10 11.04
C HIS A 79 -1.71 -0.83 10.15
N ILE A 80 -1.18 -1.89 10.76
CA ILE A 80 -0.54 -2.99 10.05
C ILE A 80 -1.36 -4.26 10.27
N MET A 81 -1.64 -4.97 9.19
CA MET A 81 -2.32 -6.25 9.24
C MET A 81 -1.49 -7.33 8.55
N PHE A 82 -1.31 -8.44 9.22
CA PHE A 82 -0.72 -9.64 8.64
C PHE A 82 -1.79 -10.73 8.46
N SER A 83 -1.86 -11.29 7.26
CA SER A 83 -2.79 -12.36 6.89
C SER A 83 -1.99 -13.59 6.47
N PRO A 84 -1.92 -14.64 7.30
CA PRO A 84 -1.35 -15.92 6.90
C PRO A 84 -2.16 -16.59 5.79
N ARG A 85 -1.56 -17.53 5.08
CA ARG A 85 -2.20 -18.31 4.03
C ARG A 85 -3.48 -18.99 4.50
N ILE A 86 -4.56 -18.77 3.77
CA ILE A 86 -5.90 -19.23 4.18
C ILE A 86 -6.02 -20.76 4.18
N GLU A 87 -5.37 -21.44 3.24
CA GLU A 87 -5.42 -22.91 3.19
C GLU A 87 -4.64 -23.56 4.35
N VAL A 88 -3.55 -22.94 4.81
CA VAL A 88 -2.84 -23.37 6.02
C VAL A 88 -3.74 -23.24 7.25
N ILE A 89 -4.43 -22.10 7.38
CA ILE A 89 -5.39 -21.88 8.46
C ILE A 89 -6.49 -22.94 8.45
N LYS A 90 -7.09 -23.25 7.30
CA LYS A 90 -8.12 -24.28 7.16
C LYS A 90 -7.60 -25.66 7.57
N ARG A 91 -6.40 -26.03 7.13
CA ARG A 91 -5.75 -27.29 7.51
C ARG A 91 -5.46 -27.38 9.01
N LEU A 92 -4.93 -26.29 9.61
CA LEU A 92 -4.68 -26.21 11.06
C LEU A 92 -5.96 -26.38 11.87
N LYS A 93 -7.05 -25.70 11.50
CA LYS A 93 -8.36 -25.84 12.15
C LYS A 93 -8.89 -27.28 12.11
N LYS A 94 -8.67 -27.96 10.98
CA LYS A 94 -9.08 -29.37 10.81
C LYS A 94 -8.21 -30.33 11.61
N ALA A 95 -6.89 -30.15 11.56
CA ALA A 95 -5.94 -31.09 12.18
C ALA A 95 -5.80 -30.89 13.70
N TYR A 96 -5.86 -29.63 14.16
CA TYR A 96 -5.57 -29.27 15.56
C TYR A 96 -6.66 -28.38 16.18
N PRO A 97 -7.95 -28.78 16.19
CA PRO A 97 -9.06 -27.92 16.61
C PRO A 97 -8.95 -27.43 18.06
N LYS A 98 -8.28 -28.19 18.94
CA LYS A 98 -8.07 -27.83 20.34
C LYS A 98 -6.88 -26.89 20.59
N VAL A 99 -5.97 -26.77 19.64
CA VAL A 99 -4.69 -26.06 19.79
C VAL A 99 -4.62 -24.83 18.88
N VAL A 100 -5.43 -24.80 17.84
CA VAL A 100 -5.35 -23.79 16.78
C VAL A 100 -5.51 -22.35 17.28
N ASN A 101 -6.40 -22.11 18.26
CA ASN A 101 -6.58 -20.78 18.83
C ASN A 101 -5.32 -20.31 19.56
N ASN A 102 -4.63 -21.21 20.27
CA ASN A 102 -3.36 -20.90 20.92
C ASN A 102 -2.27 -20.59 19.90
N LEU A 103 -2.26 -21.29 18.76
CA LEU A 103 -1.35 -20.98 17.65
C LEU A 103 -1.64 -19.59 17.05
N PHE A 104 -2.92 -19.22 16.89
CA PHE A 104 -3.29 -17.89 16.41
C PHE A 104 -2.88 -16.79 17.39
N ASN A 105 -3.11 -17.00 18.68
CA ASN A 105 -2.65 -16.07 19.70
C ASN A 105 -1.13 -15.96 19.72
N GLN A 106 -0.41 -17.08 19.57
CA GLN A 106 1.05 -17.10 19.47
C GLN A 106 1.55 -16.31 18.27
N ALA A 107 0.94 -16.49 17.09
CA ALA A 107 1.27 -15.74 15.89
C ALA A 107 0.98 -14.24 16.06
N MET A 108 -0.13 -13.88 16.69
CA MET A 108 -0.49 -12.51 17.00
C MET A 108 0.56 -11.84 17.89
N TYR A 109 0.96 -12.50 18.99
CA TYR A 109 2.01 -11.95 19.85
C TYR A 109 3.35 -11.85 19.11
N SER A 110 3.70 -12.84 18.29
CA SER A 110 4.92 -12.80 17.47
C SER A 110 4.91 -11.58 16.56
N PHE A 111 3.79 -11.33 15.89
CA PHE A 111 3.63 -10.20 14.98
C PHE A 111 3.63 -8.85 15.71
N LEU A 112 2.99 -8.78 16.87
CA LEU A 112 3.00 -7.61 17.75
C LEU A 112 4.45 -7.23 18.14
N PHE A 113 5.24 -8.21 18.58
CA PHE A 113 6.63 -8.01 19.00
C PHE A 113 7.55 -7.67 17.84
N MET A 114 7.41 -8.32 16.70
CA MET A 114 8.15 -7.97 15.48
C MET A 114 7.88 -6.52 15.07
N SER A 115 6.62 -6.10 15.11
CA SER A 115 6.24 -4.71 14.81
C SER A 115 6.84 -3.72 15.82
N ALA A 116 6.87 -4.09 17.10
CA ALA A 116 7.48 -3.26 18.14
C ALA A 116 9.00 -3.07 17.92
N GLN A 117 9.70 -4.14 17.62
CA GLN A 117 11.14 -4.10 17.32
C GLN A 117 11.43 -3.24 16.08
N ARG A 118 10.62 -3.41 15.01
CA ARG A 118 10.76 -2.65 13.78
C ARG A 118 10.73 -1.14 14.02
N TYR A 119 9.72 -0.67 14.76
CA TYR A 119 9.54 0.75 15.02
C TYR A 119 10.30 1.24 16.26
N ASN A 120 11.15 0.39 16.84
CA ASN A 120 11.89 0.68 18.08
C ASN A 120 10.97 1.20 19.20
N ILE A 121 9.91 0.45 19.48
CA ILE A 121 8.90 0.75 20.48
C ILE A 121 8.96 -0.31 21.57
N ASN A 122 9.08 0.11 22.84
CA ASN A 122 9.21 -0.81 23.97
C ASN A 122 7.88 -1.19 24.60
N LEU A 123 6.78 -0.48 24.30
CA LEU A 123 5.47 -0.69 24.89
C LEU A 123 4.53 -1.41 23.93
N CYS A 124 4.07 -2.60 24.30
CA CYS A 124 3.01 -3.34 23.63
C CYS A 124 1.77 -3.39 24.53
N ILE A 125 0.59 -3.19 23.97
CA ILE A 125 -0.69 -3.22 24.69
C ILE A 125 -1.68 -4.13 23.95
N THR A 126 -2.36 -5.01 24.69
CA THR A 126 -3.39 -5.92 24.15
C THR A 126 -4.58 -6.01 25.07
N SER A 127 -5.77 -6.26 24.49
CA SER A 127 -7.01 -6.59 25.20
C SER A 127 -7.19 -8.10 25.45
N LEU A 128 -6.30 -8.94 24.95
CA LEU A 128 -6.41 -10.38 25.15
C LEU A 128 -6.30 -10.74 26.63
N ASP A 129 -7.13 -11.70 27.04
CA ASP A 129 -7.10 -12.21 28.40
C ASP A 129 -5.94 -13.21 28.58
N ASN A 130 -5.41 -13.28 29.80
CA ASN A 130 -4.21 -14.03 30.17
C ASN A 130 -4.29 -15.56 29.95
N ASP A 131 -5.49 -16.11 29.83
CA ASP A 131 -5.71 -17.56 29.96
C ASP A 131 -5.22 -18.39 28.76
N SER A 132 -4.82 -17.74 27.65
CA SER A 132 -4.57 -18.47 26.39
C SER A 132 -3.11 -18.80 26.10
N ILE A 133 -2.15 -17.94 26.46
CA ILE A 133 -0.73 -18.19 26.19
C ILE A 133 0.15 -17.96 27.42
N LEU A 134 -0.25 -17.03 28.27
CA LEU A 134 0.50 -16.65 29.45
C LEU A 134 -0.03 -17.43 30.65
N TYR A 135 0.64 -18.52 30.98
CA TYR A 135 0.42 -19.18 32.27
C TYR A 135 1.09 -18.32 33.34
N CYS A 136 0.43 -17.25 33.77
CA CYS A 136 0.90 -16.45 34.89
C CYS A 136 0.16 -16.84 36.15
N GLU A 137 0.87 -17.47 37.09
CA GLU A 137 0.41 -17.61 38.48
C GLU A 137 0.32 -16.24 39.20
N SER A 138 0.85 -15.17 38.59
CA SER A 138 0.81 -13.82 39.14
C SER A 138 -0.42 -13.04 38.63
N ASN A 139 -1.06 -12.30 39.52
CA ASN A 139 -2.10 -11.30 39.21
C ASN A 139 -1.56 -10.04 38.50
N ASP A 140 -0.36 -10.11 37.93
CA ASP A 140 0.28 -8.95 37.31
C ASP A 140 -0.22 -8.77 35.87
N ASP A 141 -0.63 -7.55 35.55
CA ASP A 141 -1.11 -7.17 34.23
C ASP A 141 0.00 -6.51 33.38
N VAL A 142 1.21 -6.47 33.92
CA VAL A 142 2.40 -5.85 33.31
C VAL A 142 3.53 -6.85 33.28
N PHE A 143 4.05 -7.09 32.09
CA PHE A 143 5.08 -8.10 31.86
C PHE A 143 6.29 -7.51 31.14
N GLU A 144 7.43 -7.51 31.80
CA GLU A 144 8.73 -7.31 31.15
C GLU A 144 9.11 -8.60 30.43
N LEU A 145 9.15 -8.57 29.10
CA LEU A 145 9.24 -9.78 28.26
C LEU A 145 10.55 -10.54 28.39
N ASN A 146 11.65 -9.88 28.75
CA ASN A 146 12.92 -10.54 29.05
C ASN A 146 12.83 -11.50 30.24
N GLN A 147 11.88 -11.27 31.17
CA GLN A 147 11.58 -12.14 32.32
C GLN A 147 10.50 -13.18 32.00
N MET A 148 9.66 -12.93 31.00
CA MET A 148 8.49 -13.75 30.66
C MET A 148 8.83 -15.11 30.03
N SER A 149 10.02 -15.32 29.50
CA SER A 149 10.36 -16.58 28.81
C SER A 149 10.20 -17.84 29.70
N LYS A 150 10.01 -17.66 30.99
CA LYS A 150 9.71 -18.75 31.96
C LYS A 150 8.21 -19.05 32.09
N HIS A 151 7.34 -18.16 31.62
CA HIS A 151 5.90 -18.21 31.85
C HIS A 151 5.05 -18.37 30.57
N LEU A 152 5.70 -18.35 29.39
CA LEU A 152 4.99 -18.52 28.12
C LEU A 152 4.78 -20.00 27.81
N ASN A 153 3.55 -20.43 27.68
CA ASN A 153 3.21 -21.76 27.15
C ASN A 153 3.33 -21.74 25.60
N ILE A 154 4.57 -21.64 25.11
CA ILE A 154 4.88 -21.57 23.69
C ILE A 154 4.73 -22.95 23.08
N ILE A 155 3.91 -23.06 22.05
CA ILE A 155 3.79 -24.25 21.23
C ILE A 155 5.04 -24.32 20.32
N ASP A 156 5.81 -25.37 20.48
CA ASP A 156 6.93 -25.64 19.58
C ASP A 156 6.40 -26.11 18.22
N THR A 157 6.34 -25.18 17.28
CA THR A 157 5.84 -25.44 15.93
C THR A 157 6.62 -26.50 15.17
N ASN A 158 7.90 -26.75 15.53
CA ASN A 158 8.67 -27.83 14.92
C ASN A 158 8.06 -29.23 15.20
N LYS A 159 7.34 -29.40 16.31
CA LYS A 159 6.64 -30.66 16.64
C LYS A 159 5.38 -30.88 15.79
N LEU A 160 4.92 -29.83 15.09
CA LEU A 160 3.75 -29.90 14.21
C LEU A 160 4.15 -30.16 12.74
N VAL A 161 5.46 -30.11 12.43
CA VAL A 161 5.99 -30.42 11.10
C VAL A 161 5.79 -31.91 10.81
N ASN A 162 5.10 -32.19 9.72
CA ASN A 162 4.79 -33.56 9.25
C ASN A 162 4.47 -33.54 7.76
N GLU A 163 3.95 -34.63 7.21
CA GLU A 163 3.55 -34.73 5.80
C GLU A 163 2.46 -33.71 5.36
N ASN A 164 1.67 -33.20 6.33
CA ASN A 164 0.59 -32.25 6.06
C ASN A 164 1.00 -30.79 6.32
N PHE A 165 2.10 -30.55 7.06
CA PHE A 165 2.56 -29.21 7.43
C PHE A 165 4.08 -29.10 7.29
N THR A 166 4.53 -28.26 6.38
CA THR A 166 5.93 -27.90 6.24
C THR A 166 6.35 -26.87 7.28
N LYS A 167 7.63 -26.66 7.47
CA LYS A 167 8.15 -25.55 8.31
C LYS A 167 7.69 -24.20 7.76
N PHE A 168 7.64 -24.05 6.42
CA PHE A 168 7.13 -22.85 5.77
C PHE A 168 5.65 -22.61 6.07
N ASP A 169 4.81 -23.66 6.16
CA ASP A 169 3.41 -23.52 6.55
C ASP A 169 3.26 -22.95 7.97
N LEU A 170 4.19 -23.30 8.84
CA LEU A 170 4.15 -22.92 10.26
C LEU A 170 4.96 -21.66 10.58
N LEU A 171 5.61 -21.06 9.60
CA LEU A 171 6.46 -19.88 9.78
C LEU A 171 5.74 -18.70 10.47
N PRO A 172 4.50 -18.32 10.08
CA PRO A 172 3.77 -17.24 10.76
C PRO A 172 3.44 -17.51 12.23
N TYR A 173 3.49 -18.77 12.65
CA TYR A 173 3.15 -19.23 14.00
C TYR A 173 4.37 -19.45 14.90
N GLN A 174 5.57 -19.25 14.38
CA GLN A 174 6.81 -19.34 15.18
C GLN A 174 6.93 -18.16 16.15
N PHE A 175 7.39 -18.44 17.35
CA PHE A 175 7.57 -17.40 18.37
C PHE A 175 9.06 -16.98 18.44
N PRO A 176 9.40 -15.70 18.32
CA PRO A 176 10.77 -15.20 18.28
C PRO A 176 11.42 -15.14 19.67
N SER A 177 11.52 -16.28 20.35
CA SER A 177 11.96 -16.37 21.75
C SER A 177 13.37 -15.84 22.01
N LYS A 178 14.27 -15.93 21.03
CA LYS A 178 15.66 -15.47 21.17
C LYS A 178 15.75 -13.95 21.12
N GLU A 179 15.02 -13.35 20.21
CA GLU A 179 14.94 -11.91 19.96
C GLU A 179 14.29 -11.21 21.15
N ILE A 180 13.18 -11.76 21.65
CA ILE A 180 12.42 -11.21 22.78
C ILE A 180 13.26 -11.23 24.07
N LYS A 181 14.02 -12.29 24.33
CA LYS A 181 14.91 -12.37 25.52
C LYS A 181 15.95 -11.26 25.58
N LYS A 182 16.30 -10.67 24.45
CA LYS A 182 17.30 -9.60 24.34
C LYS A 182 16.67 -8.20 24.29
N SER A 183 15.35 -8.12 24.30
CA SER A 183 14.61 -6.88 24.17
C SER A 183 14.19 -6.31 25.52
N ASP A 184 14.01 -5.00 25.59
CA ASP A 184 13.41 -4.29 26.73
C ASP A 184 11.88 -4.09 26.56
N LEU A 185 11.25 -4.98 25.80
CA LEU A 185 9.82 -4.91 25.52
C LEU A 185 9.00 -5.16 26.79
N CYS A 186 7.96 -4.37 26.96
CA CYS A 186 6.96 -4.49 28.01
C CYS A 186 5.59 -4.75 27.37
N LEU A 187 4.90 -5.79 27.81
CA LEU A 187 3.52 -6.09 27.43
C LEU A 187 2.59 -5.73 28.57
N ILE A 188 1.56 -4.94 28.27
CA ILE A 188 0.50 -4.57 29.21
C ILE A 188 -0.83 -5.13 28.73
N MET A 189 -1.56 -5.77 29.67
CA MET A 189 -2.90 -6.32 29.50
C MET A 189 -3.86 -5.59 30.44
N PRO A 190 -4.41 -4.44 30.05
CA PRO A 190 -5.06 -3.54 30.99
C PRO A 190 -6.45 -3.98 31.44
N LEU A 191 -7.07 -5.02 30.86
CA LEU A 191 -8.45 -5.41 31.16
C LEU A 191 -8.71 -5.76 32.62
N LYS A 192 -7.74 -6.36 33.30
CA LYS A 192 -7.88 -6.70 34.72
C LYS A 192 -7.93 -5.48 35.63
N ASN A 193 -7.31 -4.38 35.21
CA ASN A 193 -7.29 -3.11 35.94
C ASN A 193 -8.48 -2.20 35.60
N PHE A 194 -9.13 -2.46 34.47
CA PHE A 194 -10.35 -1.77 34.11
C PHE A 194 -11.54 -2.57 34.69
N ASN A 195 -12.05 -2.16 35.83
CA ASN A 195 -13.30 -2.70 36.38
C ASN A 195 -14.48 -2.31 35.45
N LEU A 196 -14.40 -2.74 34.20
CA LEU A 196 -15.33 -2.38 33.14
C LEU A 196 -16.42 -3.47 33.07
N HIS A 197 -17.61 -3.15 33.53
CA HIS A 197 -18.77 -3.97 33.19
C HIS A 197 -18.99 -3.87 31.69
N LYS A 198 -18.99 -5.01 31.00
CA LYS A 198 -19.15 -5.13 29.55
C LYS A 198 -20.34 -4.31 29.02
N SER A 199 -21.47 -4.32 29.75
CA SER A 199 -22.66 -3.53 29.43
C SER A 199 -22.37 -2.02 29.38
N SER A 200 -21.65 -1.50 30.36
CA SER A 200 -21.34 -0.05 30.43
C SER A 200 -20.35 0.40 29.35
N ILE A 201 -19.46 -0.49 28.91
CA ILE A 201 -18.55 -0.22 27.79
C ILE A 201 -19.33 -0.15 26.47
N VAL A 202 -20.18 -1.16 26.24
CA VAL A 202 -21.01 -1.25 25.04
C VAL A 202 -21.93 -0.03 24.95
N GLU A 203 -22.57 0.36 26.05
CA GLU A 203 -23.44 1.54 26.13
C GLU A 203 -22.68 2.83 25.80
N PHE A 204 -21.51 3.05 26.43
CA PHE A 204 -20.66 4.21 26.17
C PHE A 204 -20.19 4.31 24.72
N ILE A 205 -19.73 3.17 24.15
CA ILE A 205 -19.23 3.14 22.77
C ILE A 205 -20.36 3.37 21.79
N ASN A 206 -21.53 2.80 22.03
CA ASN A 206 -22.69 2.97 21.17
C ASN A 206 -23.26 4.40 21.23
N GLU A 207 -23.33 5.01 22.44
CA GLU A 207 -23.74 6.41 22.57
C GLU A 207 -22.82 7.37 21.83
N LYS A 208 -21.50 7.17 21.91
CA LYS A 208 -20.53 8.09 21.31
C LYS A 208 -20.30 7.86 19.83
N PHE A 209 -20.37 6.63 19.35
CA PHE A 209 -19.78 6.28 18.07
C PHE A 209 -20.68 5.44 17.14
N SER A 210 -21.92 5.15 17.54
CA SER A 210 -22.88 4.40 16.72
C SER A 210 -22.32 3.07 16.15
N PHE A 211 -21.61 2.29 16.97
CA PHE A 211 -21.01 1.03 16.55
C PHE A 211 -22.02 -0.09 16.21
N ASN A 212 -23.31 0.11 16.47
CA ASN A 212 -24.36 -0.90 16.31
C ASN A 212 -24.88 -1.10 14.89
N GLU A 213 -24.56 -0.25 13.94
CA GLU A 213 -25.08 -0.40 12.58
C GLU A 213 -24.20 -1.35 11.78
N PHE A 214 -24.71 -2.57 11.61
CA PHE A 214 -24.17 -3.55 10.69
C PHE A 214 -24.62 -3.21 9.26
N ASP A 215 -23.72 -2.70 8.44
CA ASP A 215 -23.93 -2.68 7.00
C ASP A 215 -23.79 -4.10 6.46
N LYS A 216 -24.92 -4.63 5.94
CA LYS A 216 -25.05 -6.03 5.53
C LYS A 216 -24.27 -6.40 4.26
N GLU A 217 -23.70 -5.45 3.51
CA GLU A 217 -23.16 -5.68 2.17
C GLU A 217 -21.62 -5.66 2.04
N GLU A 218 -20.86 -5.34 3.08
CA GLU A 218 -19.40 -5.15 2.97
C GLU A 218 -18.55 -6.28 3.57
N ASP A 219 -19.03 -7.52 3.59
CA ASP A 219 -18.51 -8.58 4.45
C ASP A 219 -17.04 -8.99 4.27
N ASP A 220 -16.51 -8.94 3.04
CA ASP A 220 -15.16 -9.48 2.76
C ASP A 220 -14.12 -8.42 2.35
N LEU A 221 -14.55 -7.18 2.11
CA LEU A 221 -13.67 -6.12 1.60
C LEU A 221 -13.07 -5.23 2.69
N PHE A 222 -13.44 -5.49 3.91
CA PHE A 222 -13.09 -4.72 5.09
C PHE A 222 -11.59 -4.46 5.25
N TRP A 223 -10.77 -5.45 4.92
CA TRP A 223 -9.34 -5.44 5.22
C TRP A 223 -8.50 -4.50 4.35
N LEU A 224 -9.05 -3.96 3.29
CA LEU A 224 -8.27 -3.34 2.23
C LEU A 224 -8.48 -1.83 2.08
N GLY A 225 -8.95 -1.17 3.14
CA GLY A 225 -9.00 0.30 3.21
C GLY A 225 -10.37 0.92 2.99
N PHE A 226 -10.42 2.23 3.14
CA PHE A 226 -11.63 3.03 3.10
C PHE A 226 -11.75 3.76 1.78
N THR A 227 -12.93 3.75 1.24
CA THR A 227 -13.43 4.86 0.45
C THR A 227 -14.45 5.57 1.34
N ASP A 228 -14.46 6.87 1.46
CA ASP A 228 -15.42 7.65 2.28
C ASP A 228 -16.89 7.52 1.83
N GLY A 229 -17.31 6.32 1.45
CA GLY A 229 -18.61 6.11 0.82
C GLY A 229 -18.69 6.70 -0.59
N TRP A 230 -17.56 7.07 -1.21
CA TRP A 230 -17.54 7.49 -2.59
C TRP A 230 -17.89 6.31 -3.49
N ASP A 231 -19.05 6.41 -4.12
CA ASP A 231 -19.53 5.44 -5.09
C ASP A 231 -19.83 6.20 -6.39
N PHE A 232 -19.10 5.85 -7.45
CA PHE A 232 -19.35 6.40 -8.79
C PHE A 232 -20.78 6.23 -9.27
N ASN A 233 -21.50 5.23 -8.75
CA ASN A 233 -22.89 4.96 -9.13
C ASN A 233 -23.92 5.80 -8.37
N GLN A 234 -23.54 6.48 -7.29
CA GLN A 234 -24.47 7.30 -6.47
C GLN A 234 -24.37 8.80 -6.75
N ASN A 235 -23.29 9.25 -7.36
CA ASN A 235 -23.16 10.64 -7.75
C ASN A 235 -23.80 10.85 -9.12
N THR A 236 -25.08 11.13 -9.12
CA THR A 236 -25.73 11.78 -10.26
C THR A 236 -25.02 13.09 -10.52
N SER A 237 -24.61 13.29 -11.76
CA SER A 237 -24.01 14.54 -12.23
C SER A 237 -24.78 15.75 -11.66
N VAL A 238 -24.16 16.44 -10.72
CA VAL A 238 -24.63 17.73 -10.27
C VAL A 238 -24.52 18.62 -11.50
N ASN A 239 -25.67 19.13 -11.99
CA ASN A 239 -25.73 20.13 -13.04
C ASN A 239 -25.07 21.39 -12.47
N ARG A 240 -23.76 21.52 -12.60
CA ARG A 240 -22.97 22.70 -12.18
C ARG A 240 -22.57 23.52 -13.40
N ASN A 241 -22.47 24.81 -13.22
CA ASN A 241 -21.91 25.68 -14.24
C ASN A 241 -20.42 25.33 -14.43
N LYS A 242 -19.99 25.11 -15.67
CA LYS A 242 -18.58 24.89 -16.02
C LYS A 242 -17.73 26.05 -15.52
N THR A 243 -16.59 25.72 -14.93
CA THR A 243 -15.61 26.73 -14.51
C THR A 243 -15.02 27.46 -15.73
N GLU A 244 -14.42 28.62 -15.48
CA GLU A 244 -13.67 29.38 -16.52
C GLU A 244 -12.58 28.49 -17.15
N TYR A 245 -11.95 27.65 -16.33
CA TYR A 245 -10.92 26.72 -16.78
C TYR A 245 -11.50 25.62 -17.68
N GLU A 246 -12.61 25.00 -17.33
CA GLU A 246 -13.27 23.99 -18.18
C GLU A 246 -13.69 24.56 -19.54
N LYS A 247 -14.15 25.83 -19.58
CA LYS A 247 -14.44 26.53 -20.84
C LYS A 247 -13.15 26.74 -21.64
N GLN A 248 -12.04 27.13 -21.02
CA GLN A 248 -10.75 27.28 -21.68
C GLN A 248 -10.22 25.95 -22.23
N VAL A 249 -10.42 24.84 -21.49
CA VAL A 249 -10.06 23.49 -21.94
C VAL A 249 -10.90 23.08 -23.14
N GLU A 250 -12.23 23.27 -23.10
CA GLU A 250 -13.11 23.00 -24.25
C GLU A 250 -12.75 23.85 -25.45
N GLU A 251 -12.38 25.10 -25.25
CA GLU A 251 -11.89 25.97 -26.32
C GLU A 251 -10.54 25.52 -26.88
N SER A 252 -9.66 25.00 -26.03
CA SER A 252 -8.35 24.49 -26.45
C SER A 252 -8.46 23.19 -27.25
N VAL A 253 -9.38 22.30 -26.84
CA VAL A 253 -9.72 21.06 -27.58
C VAL A 253 -10.29 21.41 -28.98
N LYS A 254 -10.94 22.58 -29.12
CA LYS A 254 -11.36 23.13 -30.41
C LYS A 254 -10.25 23.75 -31.26
N GLY A 255 -8.99 23.50 -30.92
CA GLY A 255 -7.83 23.91 -31.70
C GLY A 255 -7.04 25.10 -31.17
N LYS A 256 -7.37 25.64 -29.99
CA LYS A 256 -6.53 26.62 -29.30
C LYS A 256 -5.52 25.91 -28.40
N PRO A 257 -4.22 26.21 -28.49
CA PRO A 257 -3.21 25.56 -27.64
C PRO A 257 -3.40 25.96 -26.18
N LEU A 258 -3.37 24.94 -25.27
CA LEU A 258 -3.31 25.13 -23.81
C LEU A 258 -2.03 25.81 -23.34
N PHE A 259 -1.01 25.81 -24.18
CA PHE A 259 0.29 26.43 -23.96
C PHE A 259 0.49 27.57 -24.97
N ASP A 260 1.17 28.64 -24.56
CA ASP A 260 1.50 29.80 -25.40
C ASP A 260 2.45 29.46 -26.55
N GLY A 261 2.68 28.20 -26.85
CA GLY A 261 3.52 27.67 -27.92
C GLY A 261 2.97 26.37 -28.48
N LYS A 262 3.32 26.04 -29.73
CA LYS A 262 2.97 24.76 -30.34
C LYS A 262 3.77 23.65 -29.64
N LEU A 263 3.08 22.72 -28.99
CA LEU A 263 3.71 21.49 -28.49
C LEU A 263 4.22 20.67 -29.68
N LYS A 264 5.43 20.14 -29.52
CA LYS A 264 5.92 19.09 -30.41
C LYS A 264 5.44 17.75 -29.91
N TYR A 265 5.04 16.91 -30.84
CA TYR A 265 4.57 15.56 -30.55
C TYR A 265 5.49 14.53 -31.20
N CYS A 266 5.61 13.37 -30.57
CA CYS A 266 6.33 12.24 -31.13
C CYS A 266 5.83 11.93 -32.56
N THR A 267 6.78 11.67 -33.48
CA THR A 267 6.45 11.37 -34.89
C THR A 267 5.75 10.02 -35.05
N ARG A 268 5.93 9.09 -34.11
CA ARG A 268 5.32 7.75 -34.15
C ARG A 268 4.04 7.64 -33.32
N CYS A 269 4.03 8.08 -32.04
CA CYS A 269 2.84 8.07 -31.19
C CYS A 269 2.25 9.48 -30.99
N CYS A 270 1.30 9.63 -30.07
CA CYS A 270 0.60 10.88 -29.79
C CYS A 270 1.13 11.65 -28.56
N MET A 271 2.23 11.24 -27.95
CA MET A 271 2.77 11.89 -26.74
C MET A 271 3.49 13.20 -27.07
N PRO A 272 3.24 14.28 -26.27
CA PRO A 272 3.92 15.56 -26.43
C PRO A 272 5.33 15.57 -25.79
N GLU A 273 6.14 16.56 -26.18
CA GLU A 273 7.47 16.83 -25.60
C GLU A 273 7.45 17.22 -24.12
N THR A 274 6.26 17.52 -23.57
CA THR A 274 6.04 17.82 -22.16
C THR A 274 5.87 16.56 -21.30
N ALA A 275 5.81 15.38 -21.93
CA ALA A 275 5.76 14.13 -21.19
C ALA A 275 7.05 13.93 -20.39
N GLU A 276 6.90 13.43 -19.16
CA GLU A 276 8.01 13.33 -18.23
C GLU A 276 9.09 12.39 -18.75
N ALA A 277 10.33 12.89 -18.81
CA ALA A 277 11.51 12.18 -19.30
C ALA A 277 11.40 11.66 -20.75
N PHE A 278 10.45 12.15 -21.55
CA PHE A 278 10.38 11.83 -22.97
C PHE A 278 11.35 12.74 -23.74
N GLU A 279 12.46 12.17 -24.18
CA GLU A 279 13.35 12.82 -25.13
C GLU A 279 13.00 12.32 -26.54
N PHE A 280 13.07 13.22 -27.51
CA PHE A 280 12.85 12.89 -28.92
C PHE A 280 14.22 12.78 -29.61
N ASP A 281 14.39 11.72 -30.38
CA ASP A 281 15.56 11.53 -31.21
C ASP A 281 15.58 12.51 -32.40
N GLU A 282 16.61 12.38 -33.27
CA GLU A 282 16.76 13.21 -34.45
C GLU A 282 15.60 13.10 -35.45
N LEU A 283 14.84 11.98 -35.40
CA LEU A 283 13.65 11.74 -36.22
C LEU A 283 12.36 12.24 -35.50
N GLY A 284 12.49 12.76 -34.32
CA GLY A 284 11.35 13.20 -33.49
C GLY A 284 10.57 12.05 -32.85
N MET A 285 11.15 10.86 -32.75
CA MET A 285 10.55 9.71 -32.08
C MET A 285 10.90 9.69 -30.58
N CYS A 286 9.93 9.42 -29.71
CA CYS A 286 10.17 9.37 -28.26
C CYS A 286 10.82 8.06 -27.82
N GLN A 287 11.52 8.11 -26.68
CA GLN A 287 12.22 6.97 -26.07
C GLN A 287 11.33 5.73 -25.89
N PRO A 288 10.08 5.80 -25.36
CA PRO A 288 9.21 4.62 -25.26
C PRO A 288 8.88 3.99 -26.62
N CYS A 289 8.79 4.77 -27.69
CA CYS A 289 8.62 4.21 -29.04
C CYS A 289 9.87 3.43 -29.50
N ALA A 290 11.07 3.93 -29.22
CA ALA A 290 12.32 3.24 -29.50
C ALA A 290 12.45 1.94 -28.67
N SER A 291 12.10 2.00 -27.38
CA SER A 291 12.08 0.80 -26.50
C SER A 291 11.08 -0.25 -26.97
N SER A 292 9.92 0.17 -27.48
CA SER A 292 8.92 -0.76 -28.04
C SER A 292 9.45 -1.50 -29.27
N GLU A 293 10.29 -0.87 -30.09
CA GLU A 293 10.97 -1.55 -31.21
C GLU A 293 12.05 -2.51 -30.70
N GLN A 294 12.87 -2.09 -29.75
CA GLN A 294 13.91 -2.96 -29.15
C GLN A 294 13.30 -4.24 -28.58
N LYS A 295 12.13 -4.15 -27.93
CA LYS A 295 11.42 -5.28 -27.33
C LYS A 295 11.19 -6.44 -28.29
N MET A 296 10.94 -6.16 -29.56
CA MET A 296 10.71 -7.16 -30.60
C MET A 296 11.98 -7.92 -31.02
N HIS A 297 13.17 -7.40 -30.68
CA HIS A 297 14.45 -7.98 -31.03
C HIS A 297 15.18 -8.66 -29.88
N ILE A 298 14.57 -8.67 -28.68
CA ILE A 298 15.14 -9.27 -27.48
C ILE A 298 15.03 -10.80 -27.54
N ASP A 299 16.10 -11.50 -27.18
CA ASP A 299 16.06 -12.94 -26.91
C ASP A 299 15.38 -13.22 -25.55
N TRP A 300 14.07 -13.27 -25.57
CA TRP A 300 13.25 -13.54 -24.38
C TRP A 300 13.51 -14.91 -23.77
N ILE A 301 13.94 -15.89 -24.55
CA ILE A 301 14.30 -17.22 -24.04
C ILE A 301 15.55 -17.10 -23.15
N GLN A 302 16.55 -16.35 -23.60
CA GLN A 302 17.75 -16.12 -22.81
C GLN A 302 17.45 -15.25 -21.56
N ARG A 303 16.58 -14.24 -21.67
CA ARG A 303 16.12 -13.43 -20.52
C ARG A 303 15.41 -14.28 -19.47
N GLN A 304 14.52 -15.20 -19.87
CA GLN A 304 13.85 -16.13 -18.96
C GLN A 304 14.82 -17.09 -18.28
N LYS A 305 15.85 -17.58 -18.99
CA LYS A 305 16.92 -18.38 -18.37
C LYS A 305 17.68 -17.59 -17.31
N THR A 306 17.90 -16.29 -17.54
CA THR A 306 18.52 -15.39 -16.57
C THR A 306 17.62 -15.21 -15.35
N LEU A 307 16.32 -14.95 -15.54
CA LEU A 307 15.34 -14.89 -14.47
C LEU A 307 15.38 -16.15 -13.61
N LYS A 308 15.35 -17.32 -14.23
CA LYS A 308 15.41 -18.60 -13.52
C LYS A 308 16.68 -18.74 -12.67
N LYS A 309 17.83 -18.25 -13.16
CA LYS A 309 19.08 -18.23 -12.38
C LYS A 309 18.97 -17.30 -11.16
N ILE A 310 18.41 -16.10 -11.34
CA ILE A 310 18.18 -15.14 -10.24
C ILE A 310 17.26 -15.76 -9.20
N LEU A 311 16.09 -16.25 -9.62
CA LEU A 311 15.11 -16.87 -8.72
C LEU A 311 15.69 -18.06 -7.95
N ASN A 312 16.55 -18.87 -8.57
CA ASN A 312 17.20 -19.99 -7.89
C ASN A 312 18.30 -19.53 -6.93
N LYS A 313 19.05 -18.48 -7.28
CA LYS A 313 20.09 -17.92 -6.40
C LYS A 313 19.52 -17.40 -5.08
N TYR A 314 18.32 -16.81 -5.11
CA TYR A 314 17.67 -16.22 -3.95
C TYR A 314 16.57 -17.10 -3.34
N SER A 315 16.39 -18.34 -3.86
CA SER A 315 15.51 -19.30 -3.19
C SER A 315 16.09 -19.70 -1.85
N SER A 316 15.26 -19.64 -0.82
CA SER A 316 15.66 -20.10 0.51
C SER A 316 15.63 -21.64 0.57
N ASP A 317 16.40 -22.23 1.50
CA ASP A 317 16.49 -23.68 1.71
C ASP A 317 15.20 -24.25 2.33
N ASN A 318 14.08 -24.17 1.59
CA ASN A 318 12.75 -24.75 1.88
C ASN A 318 11.99 -24.30 3.14
N ASP A 319 12.56 -23.44 3.98
CA ASP A 319 11.98 -23.10 5.28
C ASP A 319 11.51 -21.64 5.38
N TYR A 320 11.72 -20.78 4.34
CA TYR A 320 11.46 -19.36 4.39
C TYR A 320 10.90 -18.79 3.06
N TYR A 321 10.57 -17.51 3.02
CA TYR A 321 10.17 -16.81 1.82
C TYR A 321 11.32 -16.71 0.81
N ASP A 322 11.02 -16.91 -0.48
CA ASP A 322 11.98 -16.76 -1.57
C ASP A 322 12.06 -15.32 -2.07
N CYS A 323 10.93 -14.61 -2.05
CA CYS A 323 10.86 -13.22 -2.50
C CYS A 323 9.70 -12.45 -1.86
N MET A 324 9.81 -11.13 -1.90
CA MET A 324 8.79 -10.15 -1.57
C MET A 324 8.14 -9.66 -2.86
N VAL A 325 6.80 -9.56 -2.88
CA VAL A 325 6.03 -9.09 -4.04
C VAL A 325 5.03 -8.02 -3.62
N PRO A 326 5.20 -6.77 -4.04
CA PRO A 326 4.20 -5.72 -3.86
C PRO A 326 2.97 -6.01 -4.73
N ILE A 327 1.78 -5.92 -4.13
CA ILE A 327 0.51 -6.17 -4.83
C ILE A 327 -0.50 -5.08 -4.54
N SER A 328 -1.30 -4.69 -5.54
CA SER A 328 -2.32 -3.64 -5.44
C SER A 328 -3.75 -4.13 -5.72
N GLY A 329 -3.90 -5.34 -6.29
CA GLY A 329 -5.16 -5.82 -6.87
C GLY A 329 -5.33 -5.42 -8.33
N GLY A 330 -4.37 -4.73 -8.92
CA GLY A 330 -4.27 -4.50 -10.36
C GLY A 330 -3.91 -5.80 -11.12
N LYS A 331 -4.11 -5.78 -12.44
CA LYS A 331 -3.85 -6.94 -13.31
C LYS A 331 -2.39 -7.41 -13.25
N ASP A 332 -1.45 -6.45 -13.27
CA ASP A 332 -0.01 -6.74 -13.31
C ASP A 332 0.44 -7.47 -12.06
N SER A 333 0.05 -6.99 -10.87
CA SER A 333 0.37 -7.64 -9.61
C SER A 333 -0.28 -9.03 -9.48
N THR A 334 -1.47 -9.23 -10.05
CA THR A 334 -2.13 -10.54 -10.10
C THR A 334 -1.39 -11.51 -11.04
N PHE A 335 -0.98 -11.04 -12.23
CA PHE A 335 -0.19 -11.82 -13.17
C PHE A 335 1.20 -12.16 -12.61
N GLN A 336 1.81 -11.23 -11.88
CA GLN A 336 3.08 -11.42 -11.18
C GLN A 336 3.01 -12.58 -10.17
N LEU A 337 1.93 -12.64 -9.37
CA LEU A 337 1.69 -13.78 -8.47
C LEU A 337 1.54 -15.09 -9.26
N HIS A 338 0.81 -15.09 -10.39
CA HIS A 338 0.72 -16.27 -11.27
C HIS A 338 2.10 -16.75 -11.71
N VAL A 339 2.91 -15.85 -12.26
CA VAL A 339 4.26 -16.21 -12.75
C VAL A 339 5.10 -16.83 -11.62
N LEU A 340 5.17 -16.18 -10.49
CA LEU A 340 6.07 -16.59 -9.42
C LEU A 340 5.58 -17.84 -8.67
N THR A 341 4.28 -17.97 -8.42
CA THR A 341 3.74 -19.14 -7.69
C THR A 341 3.52 -20.34 -8.61
N GLN A 342 2.91 -20.14 -9.80
CA GLN A 342 2.48 -21.25 -10.64
C GLN A 342 3.57 -21.71 -11.64
N LEU A 343 4.36 -20.76 -12.20
CA LEU A 343 5.40 -21.13 -13.17
C LEU A 343 6.74 -21.42 -12.51
N TYR A 344 7.09 -20.68 -11.45
CA TYR A 344 8.39 -20.82 -10.79
C TYR A 344 8.30 -21.45 -9.38
N ASN A 345 7.11 -21.76 -8.89
CA ASN A 345 6.86 -22.38 -7.57
C ASN A 345 7.61 -21.68 -6.41
N LYS A 346 7.49 -20.34 -6.35
CA LYS A 346 8.16 -19.52 -5.32
C LYS A 346 7.25 -19.26 -4.12
N ARG A 347 7.86 -19.24 -2.93
CA ARG A 347 7.20 -18.89 -1.67
C ARG A 347 7.28 -17.39 -1.48
N ILE A 348 6.13 -16.76 -1.50
CA ILE A 348 6.01 -15.30 -1.57
C ILE A 348 5.50 -14.76 -0.24
N LEU A 349 6.10 -13.66 0.24
CA LEU A 349 5.44 -12.71 1.11
C LEU A 349 4.92 -11.56 0.24
N ALA A 350 3.60 -11.43 0.15
CA ALA A 350 2.98 -10.32 -0.57
C ALA A 350 2.83 -9.11 0.33
N SER A 351 2.98 -7.90 -0.20
CA SER A 351 2.79 -6.67 0.56
C SER A 351 1.90 -5.66 -0.16
N THR A 352 1.10 -4.91 0.60
CA THR A 352 0.27 -3.82 0.08
C THR A 352 0.45 -2.57 0.95
N PHE A 353 0.80 -1.46 0.33
CA PHE A 353 0.65 -0.15 0.94
C PHE A 353 -0.70 0.42 0.51
N ASN A 354 -1.62 0.55 1.46
CA ASN A 354 -2.96 1.02 1.19
C ASN A 354 -3.03 2.55 1.29
N ALA A 355 -3.10 3.22 0.15
CA ALA A 355 -3.19 4.68 0.10
C ALA A 355 -4.59 5.22 0.52
N ASN A 356 -5.49 4.40 1.06
CA ASN A 356 -6.88 4.71 1.43
C ASN A 356 -7.81 5.13 0.27
N TRP A 357 -7.37 4.99 -0.96
CA TRP A 357 -8.14 5.36 -2.16
C TRP A 357 -8.42 4.16 -3.07
N MET A 358 -8.43 2.98 -2.51
CA MET A 358 -8.75 1.77 -3.28
C MET A 358 -10.23 1.71 -3.64
N THR A 359 -10.50 1.37 -4.89
CA THR A 359 -11.87 1.09 -5.37
C THR A 359 -12.44 -0.19 -4.75
N LYS A 360 -13.75 -0.36 -4.80
CA LYS A 360 -14.42 -1.60 -4.38
C LYS A 360 -13.94 -2.80 -5.22
N THR A 361 -13.80 -2.61 -6.53
CA THR A 361 -13.32 -3.65 -7.46
C THR A 361 -11.85 -3.98 -7.21
N GLY A 362 -10.97 -2.98 -7.03
CA GLY A 362 -9.57 -3.20 -6.69
C GLY A 362 -9.39 -4.02 -5.41
N ARG A 363 -10.18 -3.71 -4.37
CA ARG A 363 -10.16 -4.50 -3.11
C ARG A 363 -10.60 -5.95 -3.33
N LYS A 364 -11.66 -6.18 -4.13
CA LYS A 364 -12.11 -7.54 -4.48
C LYS A 364 -11.04 -8.31 -5.25
N ASN A 365 -10.41 -7.65 -6.23
CA ASN A 365 -9.33 -8.23 -7.01
C ASN A 365 -8.13 -8.60 -6.12
N LEU A 366 -7.75 -7.72 -5.19
CA LEU A 366 -6.65 -7.99 -4.24
C LEU A 366 -6.95 -9.18 -3.35
N MET A 367 -8.15 -9.23 -2.74
CA MET A 367 -8.55 -10.38 -1.91
C MET A 367 -8.61 -11.68 -2.70
N ASN A 368 -9.14 -11.62 -3.92
CA ASN A 368 -9.17 -12.75 -4.83
C ASN A 368 -7.74 -13.26 -5.13
N ALA A 369 -6.81 -12.36 -5.43
CA ALA A 369 -5.42 -12.72 -5.71
C ALA A 369 -4.75 -13.38 -4.48
N ILE A 370 -4.85 -12.78 -3.29
CA ILE A 370 -4.27 -13.32 -2.05
C ILE A 370 -4.80 -14.74 -1.76
N THR A 371 -6.11 -14.94 -1.89
CA THR A 371 -6.74 -16.22 -1.58
C THR A 371 -6.50 -17.26 -2.68
N ARG A 372 -6.50 -16.85 -3.93
CA ARG A 372 -6.34 -17.76 -5.09
C ARG A 372 -4.93 -18.31 -5.20
N PHE A 373 -3.93 -17.47 -4.92
CA PHE A 373 -2.52 -17.88 -4.94
C PHE A 373 -2.01 -18.38 -3.59
N ASP A 374 -2.85 -18.32 -2.54
CA ASP A 374 -2.56 -18.76 -1.17
C ASP A 374 -1.21 -18.25 -0.68
N VAL A 375 -1.06 -16.91 -0.66
CA VAL A 375 0.16 -16.23 -0.22
C VAL A 375 -0.03 -15.56 1.14
N ASP A 376 1.02 -15.54 1.96
CA ASP A 376 1.06 -14.70 3.15
C ASP A 376 1.08 -13.23 2.73
N HIS A 377 0.33 -12.38 3.41
CA HIS A 377 0.15 -10.99 3.03
C HIS A 377 0.28 -10.03 4.20
N ILE A 378 1.02 -8.95 4.00
CA ILE A 378 1.14 -7.84 4.95
C ILE A 378 0.65 -6.54 4.32
N ASN A 379 -0.26 -5.85 5.03
CA ASN A 379 -0.87 -4.61 4.57
C ASN A 379 -0.63 -3.49 5.56
N PHE A 380 -0.24 -2.32 5.06
CA PHE A 380 -0.16 -1.09 5.84
C PHE A 380 -1.26 -0.12 5.41
N THR A 381 -2.01 0.41 6.38
CA THR A 381 -3.04 1.43 6.17
C THR A 381 -2.68 2.68 6.98
N PRO A 382 -2.22 3.75 6.34
CA PRO A 382 -1.89 5.00 7.03
C PRO A 382 -3.14 5.77 7.46
N ARG A 383 -2.97 6.66 8.43
CA ARG A 383 -4.00 7.55 8.95
C ARG A 383 -4.57 8.45 7.85
N ARG A 384 -5.89 8.51 7.77
CA ARG A 384 -6.59 9.29 6.74
C ARG A 384 -6.29 10.79 6.81
N ASN A 385 -6.27 11.36 8.01
CA ASN A 385 -5.97 12.77 8.18
C ASN A 385 -4.58 13.15 7.66
N VAL A 386 -3.60 12.29 7.87
CA VAL A 386 -2.23 12.47 7.35
C VAL A 386 -2.22 12.39 5.82
N ILE A 387 -2.89 11.40 5.23
CA ILE A 387 -3.02 11.28 3.77
C ILE A 387 -3.62 12.54 3.16
N ASN A 388 -4.71 13.06 3.74
CA ASN A 388 -5.37 14.26 3.22
C ASN A 388 -4.43 15.49 3.27
N LYS A 389 -3.65 15.64 4.34
CA LYS A 389 -2.64 16.70 4.45
C LYS A 389 -1.50 16.53 3.44
N LEU A 390 -1.00 15.31 3.30
CA LEU A 390 0.06 14.99 2.32
C LEU A 390 -0.41 15.21 0.89
N ALA A 391 -1.63 14.79 0.54
CA ALA A 391 -2.22 15.00 -0.77
C ALA A 391 -2.39 16.50 -1.10
N LYS A 392 -2.81 17.30 -0.11
CA LYS A 392 -2.88 18.75 -0.25
C LYS A 392 -1.51 19.38 -0.48
N LYS A 393 -0.52 18.99 0.33
CA LYS A 393 0.85 19.52 0.27
C LYS A 393 1.53 19.14 -1.04
N SER A 394 1.45 17.88 -1.44
CA SER A 394 2.09 17.41 -2.67
C SER A 394 1.55 18.08 -3.92
N LEU A 395 0.24 18.34 -4.00
CA LEU A 395 -0.32 19.12 -5.09
C LEU A 395 0.35 20.49 -5.22
N SER A 396 0.59 21.16 -4.09
CA SER A 396 1.22 22.49 -4.10
C SER A 396 2.72 22.45 -4.41
N MET A 397 3.41 21.33 -4.17
CA MET A 397 4.84 21.16 -4.39
C MET A 397 5.16 20.70 -5.81
N ILE A 398 4.42 19.69 -6.31
CA ILE A 398 4.73 19.01 -7.58
C ILE A 398 3.56 19.01 -8.59
N GLY A 399 2.41 19.59 -8.23
CA GLY A 399 1.20 19.53 -9.07
C GLY A 399 0.64 18.12 -9.21
N ASP A 400 0.79 17.31 -8.17
CA ASP A 400 0.36 15.92 -8.10
C ASP A 400 -0.12 15.58 -6.68
N ALA A 401 -1.29 14.97 -6.55
CA ALA A 401 -1.90 14.61 -5.28
C ALA A 401 -1.32 13.32 -4.67
N CYS A 402 -0.56 12.53 -5.44
CA CYS A 402 -0.28 11.12 -5.17
C CYS A 402 1.09 10.84 -4.51
N TRP A 403 1.83 11.85 -4.03
CA TRP A 403 3.14 11.66 -3.41
C TRP A 403 3.12 10.54 -2.35
N HIS A 404 2.16 10.57 -1.43
CA HIS A 404 2.07 9.58 -0.35
C HIS A 404 1.84 8.15 -0.86
N CYS A 405 1.13 7.99 -1.98
CA CYS A 405 0.95 6.68 -2.62
C CYS A 405 2.28 6.19 -3.20
N HIS A 406 2.94 7.01 -4.03
CA HIS A 406 4.22 6.65 -4.66
C HIS A 406 5.32 6.39 -3.62
N ALA A 407 5.44 7.24 -2.61
CA ALA A 407 6.40 7.06 -1.53
C ALA A 407 6.11 5.79 -0.71
N GLY A 408 4.85 5.54 -0.35
CA GLY A 408 4.46 4.39 0.45
C GLY A 408 4.59 3.06 -0.30
N VAL A 409 4.22 3.02 -1.58
CA VAL A 409 4.39 1.84 -2.44
C VAL A 409 5.87 1.48 -2.61
N GLY A 410 6.77 2.47 -2.63
CA GLY A 410 8.21 2.23 -2.68
C GLY A 410 8.81 1.84 -1.32
N SER A 411 8.45 2.57 -0.25
CA SER A 411 9.07 2.40 1.06
C SER A 411 8.61 1.14 1.80
N PHE A 412 7.31 0.87 1.83
CA PHE A 412 6.76 -0.21 2.66
C PHE A 412 7.26 -1.61 2.25
N PRO A 413 7.29 -2.01 0.97
CA PRO A 413 7.84 -3.30 0.58
C PRO A 413 9.32 -3.45 0.94
N LEU A 414 10.12 -2.39 0.79
CA LEU A 414 11.53 -2.40 1.19
C LEU A 414 11.68 -2.52 2.70
N GLN A 415 10.85 -1.80 3.46
CA GLN A 415 10.82 -1.93 4.90
C GLN A 415 10.50 -3.37 5.32
N VAL A 416 9.47 -3.99 4.74
CA VAL A 416 9.08 -5.38 5.02
C VAL A 416 10.19 -6.36 4.59
N ALA A 417 10.85 -6.13 3.46
CA ALA A 417 11.96 -6.96 3.00
C ALA A 417 13.13 -6.95 4.00
N VAL A 418 13.48 -5.78 4.56
CA VAL A 418 14.49 -5.67 5.63
C VAL A 418 14.06 -6.46 6.87
N ASP A 419 12.82 -6.27 7.36
CA ASP A 419 12.34 -6.90 8.58
C ASP A 419 12.28 -8.42 8.50
N PHE A 420 11.79 -8.90 7.37
CA PHE A 420 11.67 -10.33 7.10
C PHE A 420 12.94 -10.91 6.48
N LYS A 421 14.02 -10.11 6.30
CA LYS A 421 15.30 -10.54 5.71
C LYS A 421 15.12 -11.23 4.36
N ILE A 422 14.20 -10.72 3.55
CA ILE A 422 13.93 -11.23 2.21
C ILE A 422 14.80 -10.48 1.21
N LYS A 423 15.74 -11.18 0.59
CA LYS A 423 16.77 -10.57 -0.27
C LYS A 423 16.28 -10.14 -1.65
N LEU A 424 15.18 -10.74 -2.15
CA LEU A 424 14.70 -10.50 -3.50
C LEU A 424 13.33 -9.82 -3.49
N LEU A 425 13.28 -8.60 -4.02
CA LEU A 425 12.06 -7.84 -4.24
C LEU A 425 11.71 -7.86 -5.73
N ILE A 426 10.47 -8.24 -6.09
CA ILE A 426 10.08 -8.42 -7.48
C ILE A 426 8.86 -7.55 -7.80
N TRP A 427 9.01 -6.75 -8.86
CA TRP A 427 7.96 -5.91 -9.43
C TRP A 427 7.49 -6.47 -10.77
N GLY A 428 6.37 -5.96 -11.29
CA GLY A 428 5.74 -6.46 -12.49
C GLY A 428 6.36 -5.92 -13.78
N GLU A 429 5.77 -4.87 -14.32
CA GLU A 429 6.11 -4.27 -15.61
C GLU A 429 7.53 -3.70 -15.66
N SER A 430 8.15 -3.73 -16.84
CA SER A 430 9.43 -3.06 -17.06
C SER A 430 9.27 -1.55 -17.12
N VAL A 431 10.14 -0.82 -16.43
CA VAL A 431 10.24 0.65 -16.55
C VAL A 431 10.63 1.06 -17.97
N SER A 432 11.35 0.19 -18.70
CA SER A 432 11.82 0.45 -20.07
C SER A 432 10.71 0.63 -21.11
N GLU A 433 9.49 0.17 -20.81
CA GLU A 433 8.39 0.26 -21.79
C GLU A 433 7.70 1.62 -21.82
N ASN A 434 7.58 2.25 -20.66
CA ASN A 434 6.69 3.38 -20.47
C ASN A 434 7.39 4.62 -19.93
N ASP A 435 8.64 4.52 -19.51
CA ASP A 435 9.41 5.61 -18.95
C ASP A 435 10.56 5.98 -19.89
N GLY A 436 10.68 7.25 -20.20
CA GLY A 436 11.77 7.74 -21.05
C GLY A 436 13.17 7.66 -20.42
N ARG A 437 13.29 7.28 -19.15
CA ARG A 437 14.56 7.19 -18.41
C ARG A 437 15.28 5.86 -18.60
N ALA A 438 14.61 4.83 -19.10
CA ALA A 438 15.15 3.48 -19.21
C ALA A 438 14.98 2.91 -20.61
N THR A 439 15.85 1.96 -20.94
CA THR A 439 15.72 1.08 -22.11
C THR A 439 15.99 -0.35 -21.69
N TYR A 440 15.61 -1.32 -22.52
CA TYR A 440 15.94 -2.72 -22.26
C TYR A 440 17.44 -3.03 -22.27
N GLU A 441 18.25 -2.19 -22.91
CA GLU A 441 19.72 -2.29 -22.90
C GLU A 441 20.32 -1.63 -21.64
N ASN A 442 19.70 -0.54 -21.20
CA ASN A 442 20.12 0.23 -20.02
C ASN A 442 18.92 0.37 -19.07
N PRO A 443 18.54 -0.69 -18.35
CA PRO A 443 17.46 -0.62 -17.39
C PRO A 443 17.85 0.26 -16.20
N ILE A 444 16.86 0.96 -15.62
CA ILE A 444 17.08 1.71 -14.38
C ILE A 444 17.32 0.71 -13.25
N PRO A 445 18.39 0.87 -12.45
CA PRO A 445 18.57 0.08 -11.25
C PRO A 445 17.37 0.25 -10.32
N PHE A 446 16.87 -0.87 -9.81
CA PHE A 446 15.77 -0.87 -8.85
C PHE A 446 16.34 -0.76 -7.44
N ASP A 447 16.68 0.47 -7.07
CA ASP A 447 17.34 0.80 -5.82
C ASP A 447 16.57 1.88 -5.02
N ARG A 448 17.15 2.29 -3.90
CA ARG A 448 16.60 3.32 -3.04
C ARG A 448 16.42 4.66 -3.78
N ASP A 449 17.34 5.01 -4.65
CA ASP A 449 17.32 6.27 -5.39
C ASP A 449 16.17 6.32 -6.41
N TYR A 450 15.86 5.19 -7.04
CA TYR A 450 14.68 5.08 -7.90
C TYR A 450 13.40 5.52 -7.17
N PHE A 451 13.17 5.00 -5.97
CA PHE A 451 11.95 5.34 -5.22
C PHE A 451 11.92 6.79 -4.78
N THR A 452 13.02 7.34 -4.37
CA THR A 452 13.09 8.73 -3.87
C THR A 452 13.05 9.76 -4.99
N LYS A 453 13.91 9.60 -5.98
CA LYS A 453 14.16 10.64 -6.98
C LYS A 453 13.20 10.55 -8.17
N ILE A 454 12.77 9.35 -8.51
CA ILE A 454 11.93 9.09 -9.67
C ILE A 454 10.47 8.94 -9.26
N SER A 455 10.16 7.98 -8.40
CA SER A 455 8.78 7.64 -8.06
C SER A 455 8.14 8.69 -7.15
N ALA A 456 8.72 8.96 -6.00
CA ALA A 456 8.18 9.92 -5.03
C ALA A 456 8.62 11.37 -5.28
N ARG A 457 9.82 11.60 -5.85
CA ARG A 457 10.43 12.92 -6.16
C ARG A 457 10.90 13.74 -4.97
N PHE A 458 10.40 13.45 -3.78
CA PHE A 458 10.77 14.09 -2.51
C PHE A 458 10.99 13.04 -1.45
N TYR A 459 11.95 13.30 -0.56
CA TYR A 459 12.14 12.50 0.66
C TYR A 459 10.98 12.72 1.63
N ALA A 460 10.73 11.74 2.49
CA ALA A 460 9.67 11.83 3.48
C ALA A 460 9.85 13.04 4.42
N GLU A 461 11.08 13.36 4.78
CA GLU A 461 11.44 14.47 5.65
C GLU A 461 11.08 15.84 5.04
N GLU A 462 11.13 15.99 3.71
CA GLU A 462 10.75 17.21 3.00
C GLU A 462 9.24 17.48 3.05
N MET A 463 8.47 16.44 3.35
CA MET A 463 7.02 16.54 3.51
C MET A 463 6.60 16.95 4.92
N THR A 464 7.54 17.15 5.84
CA THR A 464 7.23 17.67 7.18
C THR A 464 7.03 19.17 7.21
N ASP A 465 6.16 19.66 8.10
CA ASP A 465 5.93 21.06 8.41
C ASP A 465 5.22 21.19 9.77
N GLU A 466 4.65 22.36 10.07
CA GLU A 466 3.90 22.61 11.30
C GLU A 466 2.66 21.70 11.48
N ASN A 467 2.10 21.19 10.39
CA ASN A 467 0.90 20.34 10.36
C ASN A 467 1.20 18.86 10.14
N ILE A 468 2.42 18.51 9.70
CA ILE A 468 2.88 17.15 9.37
C ILE A 468 4.22 16.95 10.09
N ASN A 469 4.22 16.15 11.14
CA ASN A 469 5.42 15.88 11.93
C ASN A 469 6.19 14.65 11.43
N SER A 470 7.38 14.39 12.00
CA SER A 470 8.25 13.27 11.57
C SER A 470 7.59 11.90 11.72
N ARG A 471 6.75 11.67 12.74
CA ARG A 471 5.99 10.42 12.89
C ARG A 471 5.00 10.23 11.75
N ASP A 472 4.39 11.30 11.25
CA ASP A 472 3.39 11.22 10.19
C ASP A 472 4.00 10.71 8.87
N VAL A 473 5.29 10.87 8.69
CA VAL A 473 6.02 10.45 7.49
C VAL A 473 6.83 9.16 7.66
N LEU A 474 6.87 8.55 8.85
CA LEU A 474 7.57 7.27 9.08
C LEU A 474 7.19 6.17 8.09
N PRO A 475 5.90 5.95 7.76
CA PRO A 475 5.51 4.91 6.81
C PRO A 475 6.10 5.09 5.41
N TYR A 476 6.48 6.31 5.07
CA TYR A 476 7.00 6.71 3.77
C TYR A 476 8.53 6.81 3.73
N THR A 477 9.18 6.58 4.87
CA THR A 477 10.64 6.65 4.99
C THR A 477 11.26 5.36 4.49
N LEU A 478 12.18 5.47 3.54
CA LEU A 478 12.93 4.33 3.02
C LEU A 478 13.91 3.82 4.07
N PRO A 479 14.16 2.50 4.15
CA PRO A 479 15.27 1.97 4.93
C PRO A 479 16.59 2.65 4.54
N SER A 480 17.51 2.78 5.47
CA SER A 480 18.83 3.32 5.20
C SER A 480 19.59 2.43 4.20
N VAL A 481 20.55 3.01 3.47
CA VAL A 481 21.43 2.26 2.57
C VAL A 481 22.10 1.10 3.30
N LYS A 482 22.56 1.35 4.53
CA LYS A 482 23.21 0.34 5.37
C LYS A 482 22.29 -0.84 5.73
N GLU A 483 21.00 -0.61 5.98
CA GLU A 483 20.04 -1.69 6.24
C GLU A 483 19.81 -2.53 4.99
N ILE A 484 19.67 -1.89 3.82
CA ILE A 484 19.48 -2.58 2.53
C ILE A 484 20.72 -3.41 2.18
N GLU A 485 21.91 -2.85 2.35
CA GLU A 485 23.19 -3.53 2.09
C GLU A 485 23.47 -4.69 3.06
N ASN A 486 23.19 -4.51 4.35
CA ASN A 486 23.39 -5.55 5.36
C ASN A 486 22.52 -6.79 5.10
N GLU A 487 21.29 -6.59 4.60
CA GLU A 487 20.39 -7.69 4.25
C GLU A 487 20.55 -8.14 2.78
N GLU A 488 21.47 -7.54 2.01
CA GLU A 488 21.75 -7.84 0.59
C GLU A 488 20.47 -7.81 -0.29
N ILE A 489 19.61 -6.82 -0.05
CA ILE A 489 18.33 -6.72 -0.77
C ILE A 489 18.55 -6.20 -2.18
N ILE A 490 18.01 -6.91 -3.16
CA ILE A 490 17.98 -6.48 -4.55
C ILE A 490 16.53 -6.44 -5.06
N GLY A 491 16.29 -5.59 -6.05
CA GLY A 491 15.01 -5.50 -6.74
C GLY A 491 15.14 -5.80 -8.24
N ILE A 492 14.11 -6.43 -8.80
CA ILE A 492 14.00 -6.69 -10.24
C ILE A 492 12.58 -6.42 -10.73
N HIS A 493 12.45 -6.16 -12.03
CA HIS A 493 11.18 -6.12 -12.74
C HIS A 493 11.02 -7.37 -13.61
N LEU A 494 9.89 -8.07 -13.51
CA LEU A 494 9.63 -9.26 -14.35
C LEU A 494 9.63 -8.92 -15.84
N GLY A 495 9.11 -7.76 -16.21
CA GLY A 495 9.07 -7.26 -17.58
C GLY A 495 10.43 -7.08 -18.24
N ASP A 496 11.53 -7.03 -17.47
CA ASP A 496 12.89 -7.03 -18.02
C ASP A 496 13.36 -8.43 -18.47
N TYR A 497 12.67 -9.47 -18.01
CA TYR A 497 13.07 -10.87 -18.23
C TYR A 497 12.07 -11.69 -19.02
N MET A 498 10.85 -11.19 -19.24
CA MET A 498 9.81 -11.85 -20.00
C MET A 498 9.03 -10.84 -20.82
N PHE A 499 8.50 -11.29 -21.96
CA PHE A 499 7.69 -10.42 -22.82
C PHE A 499 6.44 -9.98 -22.03
N TRP A 500 6.38 -8.68 -21.71
CA TRP A 500 5.30 -8.09 -20.91
C TRP A 500 4.26 -7.49 -21.85
N ASP A 501 3.06 -8.06 -21.92
CA ASP A 501 1.93 -7.54 -22.66
C ASP A 501 0.71 -7.41 -21.74
N ASP A 502 0.41 -6.19 -21.39
CA ASP A 502 -0.58 -5.84 -20.38
C ASP A 502 -2.02 -6.24 -20.74
N GLU A 503 -2.37 -6.28 -22.04
CA GLU A 503 -3.69 -6.68 -22.51
C GLU A 503 -3.86 -8.21 -22.44
N SER A 504 -2.93 -8.96 -23.02
CA SER A 504 -2.93 -10.42 -22.93
C SER A 504 -2.87 -10.92 -21.49
N GLN A 505 -2.12 -10.23 -20.62
CA GLN A 505 -2.05 -10.55 -19.19
C GLN A 505 -3.37 -10.26 -18.47
N MET A 506 -4.03 -9.15 -18.81
CA MET A 506 -5.35 -8.82 -18.28
C MET A 506 -6.37 -9.89 -18.67
N GLU A 507 -6.42 -10.26 -19.93
CA GLU A 507 -7.29 -11.35 -20.41
C GLU A 507 -7.00 -12.66 -19.67
N TYR A 508 -5.73 -13.00 -19.52
CA TYR A 508 -5.33 -14.22 -18.83
C TYR A 508 -5.79 -14.23 -17.36
N VAL A 509 -5.55 -13.15 -16.59
CA VAL A 509 -5.95 -13.10 -15.17
C VAL A 509 -7.47 -13.00 -15.00
N ARG A 510 -8.18 -12.34 -15.93
CA ARG A 510 -9.65 -12.31 -15.96
C ARG A 510 -10.22 -13.72 -16.15
N ASP A 511 -9.76 -14.42 -17.16
CA ASP A 511 -10.35 -15.69 -17.60
C ASP A 511 -9.96 -16.87 -16.67
N ASN A 512 -8.75 -16.85 -16.10
CA ASN A 512 -8.26 -17.94 -15.26
C ASN A 512 -8.44 -17.71 -13.76
N TYR A 513 -8.45 -16.46 -13.32
CA TYR A 513 -8.47 -16.12 -11.88
C TYR A 513 -9.66 -15.28 -11.46
N GLY A 514 -10.52 -14.88 -12.40
CA GLY A 514 -11.73 -14.09 -12.10
C GLY A 514 -11.44 -12.64 -11.69
N TRP A 515 -10.27 -12.10 -12.11
CA TRP A 515 -9.97 -10.68 -11.99
C TRP A 515 -11.00 -9.85 -12.77
N LYS A 516 -11.35 -8.67 -12.29
CA LYS A 516 -12.41 -7.84 -12.86
C LYS A 516 -11.93 -6.46 -13.25
N GLU A 517 -12.38 -6.02 -14.40
CA GLU A 517 -12.36 -4.64 -14.86
C GLU A 517 -13.47 -3.82 -14.18
N ASP A 518 -13.36 -2.50 -14.25
CA ASP A 518 -14.39 -1.56 -13.84
C ASP A 518 -14.31 -0.28 -14.66
N LYS A 519 -15.30 0.60 -14.51
CA LYS A 519 -15.23 1.94 -15.09
C LYS A 519 -14.08 2.72 -14.43
N VAL A 520 -13.20 3.28 -15.24
CA VAL A 520 -12.14 4.21 -14.80
C VAL A 520 -12.34 5.57 -15.47
N GLU A 521 -11.98 6.63 -14.76
CA GLU A 521 -12.09 7.99 -15.31
C GLU A 521 -10.89 8.33 -16.19
N GLY A 522 -11.10 9.15 -17.19
CA GLY A 522 -10.06 9.66 -18.08
C GLY A 522 -9.44 8.61 -19.04
N SER A 523 -10.03 7.41 -19.16
CA SER A 523 -9.53 6.36 -20.05
C SER A 523 -10.63 5.51 -20.66
N TYR A 524 -10.37 5.00 -21.87
CA TYR A 524 -11.20 3.99 -22.53
C TYR A 524 -10.86 2.55 -22.10
N LYS A 525 -9.76 2.34 -21.33
CA LYS A 525 -9.30 1.03 -20.86
C LYS A 525 -9.74 0.78 -19.42
N GLY A 526 -10.81 0.02 -19.20
CA GLY A 526 -11.36 -0.31 -17.88
C GLY A 526 -10.51 -1.23 -17.02
N TYR A 527 -9.37 -1.70 -17.52
CA TYR A 527 -8.44 -2.56 -16.80
C TYR A 527 -7.18 -1.84 -16.28
N LYS A 528 -6.99 -0.58 -16.63
CA LYS A 528 -5.84 0.22 -16.21
C LYS A 528 -6.16 0.97 -14.91
N SER A 529 -5.36 0.75 -13.86
CA SER A 529 -5.49 1.38 -12.52
C SER A 529 -6.90 1.28 -11.91
N VAL A 530 -7.58 0.16 -12.17
CA VAL A 530 -8.94 -0.11 -11.64
C VAL A 530 -9.00 -0.08 -10.11
N GLU A 531 -7.85 -0.20 -9.46
CA GLU A 531 -7.71 -0.23 -8.01
C GLU A 531 -7.72 1.14 -7.33
N CYS A 532 -7.58 2.25 -8.06
CA CYS A 532 -7.43 3.59 -7.46
C CYS A 532 -8.55 4.55 -7.91
N ILE A 533 -9.28 5.15 -6.95
CA ILE A 533 -10.28 6.17 -7.26
C ILE A 533 -9.64 7.52 -7.64
N MET A 534 -8.45 7.82 -7.10
CA MET A 534 -7.81 9.13 -7.24
C MET A 534 -7.02 9.29 -8.54
N GLU A 535 -6.93 8.24 -9.33
CA GLU A 535 -6.27 8.25 -10.63
C GLU A 535 -6.84 9.34 -11.56
N GLY A 536 -8.17 9.56 -11.53
CA GLY A 536 -8.79 10.64 -12.28
C GLY A 536 -8.22 12.02 -11.96
N VAL A 537 -7.98 12.33 -10.67
CA VAL A 537 -7.36 13.61 -10.25
C VAL A 537 -5.90 13.68 -10.64
N HIS A 538 -5.16 12.58 -10.47
CA HIS A 538 -3.75 12.49 -10.85
C HIS A 538 -3.55 12.83 -12.32
N GLU A 539 -4.28 12.17 -13.20
CA GLU A 539 -4.15 12.35 -14.65
C GLU A 539 -4.75 13.65 -15.16
N TYR A 540 -5.85 14.13 -14.56
CA TYR A 540 -6.37 15.45 -14.87
C TYR A 540 -5.40 16.56 -14.47
N SER A 541 -4.70 16.40 -13.35
CA SER A 541 -3.60 17.30 -12.96
C SER A 541 -2.46 17.28 -13.98
N ASN A 542 -2.12 16.12 -14.52
CA ASN A 542 -1.14 15.99 -15.60
C ASN A 542 -1.61 16.69 -16.88
N PHE A 543 -2.86 16.52 -17.24
CA PHE A 543 -3.41 17.20 -18.41
C PHE A 543 -3.33 18.73 -18.29
N ILE A 544 -3.74 19.28 -17.16
CA ILE A 544 -3.65 20.73 -16.92
C ILE A 544 -2.19 21.20 -16.95
N LYS A 545 -1.30 20.44 -16.34
CA LYS A 545 0.12 20.79 -16.17
C LYS A 545 0.94 20.61 -17.45
N ARG A 546 0.66 19.58 -18.26
CA ARG A 546 1.52 19.09 -19.33
C ARG A 546 0.86 18.98 -20.69
N GLY A 547 -0.48 19.11 -20.77
CA GLY A 547 -1.25 19.03 -22.02
C GLY A 547 -1.53 17.61 -22.49
N TYR A 548 -1.33 16.59 -21.66
CA TYR A 548 -1.76 15.21 -21.90
C TYR A 548 -2.22 14.57 -20.59
N GLY A 549 -3.14 13.66 -20.68
CA GLY A 549 -3.64 12.87 -19.59
C GLY A 549 -3.60 11.38 -19.93
N ARG A 550 -4.45 10.64 -19.24
CA ARG A 550 -4.51 9.18 -19.29
C ARG A 550 -4.95 8.65 -20.66
N GLY A 551 -5.90 9.33 -21.32
CA GLY A 551 -6.38 8.97 -22.65
C GLY A 551 -5.26 8.98 -23.68
N SER A 552 -4.49 10.08 -23.75
CA SER A 552 -3.30 10.19 -24.60
C SER A 552 -2.22 9.18 -24.27
N TYR A 553 -1.98 8.94 -22.97
CA TYR A 553 -0.96 7.99 -22.53
C TYR A 553 -1.28 6.56 -23.00
N HIS A 554 -2.50 6.05 -22.71
CA HIS A 554 -2.92 4.71 -23.14
C HIS A 554 -3.05 4.59 -24.66
N ALA A 555 -3.55 5.62 -25.33
CA ALA A 555 -3.60 5.64 -26.79
C ALA A 555 -2.19 5.57 -27.40
N SER A 556 -1.21 6.24 -26.78
CA SER A 556 0.18 6.15 -27.23
C SER A 556 0.76 4.73 -27.12
N GLU A 557 0.38 3.97 -26.09
CA GLU A 557 0.74 2.55 -25.96
C GLU A 557 0.15 1.73 -27.10
N ASP A 558 -1.13 1.93 -27.42
CA ASP A 558 -1.80 1.20 -28.50
C ASP A 558 -1.26 1.55 -29.89
N VAL A 559 -0.92 2.83 -30.10
CA VAL A 559 -0.23 3.24 -31.34
C VAL A 559 1.15 2.59 -31.45
N ARG A 560 1.92 2.49 -30.36
CA ARG A 560 3.22 1.80 -30.36
C ARG A 560 3.08 0.31 -30.67
N LYS A 561 2.02 -0.32 -30.19
CA LYS A 561 1.69 -1.74 -30.43
C LYS A 561 1.06 -1.98 -31.82
N GLY A 562 0.74 -0.93 -32.57
CA GLY A 562 0.07 -1.04 -33.86
C GLY A 562 -1.43 -1.36 -33.80
N LEU A 563 -2.05 -1.19 -32.64
CA LEU A 563 -3.49 -1.40 -32.43
C LEU A 563 -4.32 -0.18 -32.86
N LEU A 564 -3.72 1.00 -32.89
CA LEU A 564 -4.33 2.27 -33.32
C LEU A 564 -3.43 3.01 -34.31
N PHE A 565 -4.05 3.75 -35.22
CA PHE A 565 -3.34 4.76 -35.97
C PHE A 565 -3.05 5.98 -35.08
N ARG A 566 -1.98 6.70 -35.39
CA ARG A 566 -1.58 7.91 -34.64
C ARG A 566 -2.69 8.98 -34.58
N SER A 567 -3.48 9.14 -35.65
CA SER A 567 -4.65 10.03 -35.71
C SER A 567 -5.73 9.61 -34.71
N GLU A 568 -6.00 8.32 -34.59
CA GLU A 568 -6.98 7.80 -33.64
C GLU A 568 -6.52 8.03 -32.19
N GLY A 569 -5.19 7.88 -31.93
CA GLY A 569 -4.61 8.20 -30.64
C GLY A 569 -4.83 9.66 -30.22
N PHE A 570 -4.72 10.62 -31.15
CA PHE A 570 -5.02 12.02 -30.88
C PHE A 570 -6.52 12.26 -30.60
N GLU A 571 -7.41 11.58 -31.31
CA GLU A 571 -8.85 11.73 -31.07
C GLU A 571 -9.25 11.17 -29.70
N LEU A 572 -8.70 10.02 -29.31
CA LEU A 572 -8.90 9.47 -27.97
C LEU A 572 -8.35 10.40 -26.87
N GLY A 573 -7.14 10.95 -27.06
CA GLY A 573 -6.60 11.94 -26.15
C GLY A 573 -7.53 13.14 -25.96
N LYS A 574 -8.03 13.72 -27.05
CA LYS A 574 -8.99 14.82 -26.99
C LYS A 574 -10.29 14.45 -26.27
N GLN A 575 -10.75 13.23 -26.45
CA GLN A 575 -12.00 12.77 -25.84
C GLN A 575 -11.88 12.60 -24.32
N TYR A 576 -10.78 12.01 -23.85
CA TYR A 576 -10.66 11.57 -22.46
C TYR A 576 -9.84 12.51 -21.57
N ASP A 577 -8.79 13.16 -22.08
CA ASP A 577 -7.86 13.93 -21.22
C ASP A 577 -8.50 15.19 -20.65
N SER A 578 -9.40 15.83 -21.40
CA SER A 578 -10.05 17.09 -21.00
C SER A 578 -11.28 16.91 -20.11
N GLU A 579 -11.71 15.68 -19.90
CA GLU A 579 -12.87 15.39 -19.07
C GLU A 579 -12.55 15.66 -17.60
N ARG A 580 -13.33 16.54 -16.96
CA ARG A 580 -13.19 16.78 -15.52
C ARG A 580 -13.64 15.52 -14.76
N PRO A 581 -12.77 14.91 -13.94
CA PRO A 581 -13.15 13.70 -13.22
C PRO A 581 -14.17 13.99 -12.11
N GLU A 582 -15.11 13.09 -11.90
CA GLU A 582 -16.10 13.19 -10.81
C GLU A 582 -15.42 13.13 -9.46
N VAL A 583 -14.36 12.32 -9.32
CA VAL A 583 -13.58 12.17 -8.09
C VAL A 583 -12.89 13.47 -7.63
N LEU A 584 -12.79 14.48 -8.50
CA LEU A 584 -12.27 15.79 -8.11
C LEU A 584 -13.08 16.42 -6.98
N ASP A 585 -14.42 16.25 -6.96
CA ASP A 585 -15.26 16.76 -5.88
C ASP A 585 -14.88 16.16 -4.51
N TYR A 586 -14.58 14.86 -4.50
CA TYR A 586 -14.08 14.21 -3.31
C TYR A 586 -12.71 14.74 -2.89
N TYR A 587 -11.77 14.91 -3.84
CA TYR A 587 -10.46 15.48 -3.55
C TYR A 587 -10.56 16.90 -2.98
N LEU A 588 -11.38 17.75 -3.54
CA LEU A 588 -11.63 19.11 -3.04
C LEU A 588 -12.17 19.10 -1.62
N LYS A 589 -13.13 18.19 -1.34
CA LYS A 589 -13.70 18.00 0.00
C LYS A 589 -12.64 17.64 1.04
N ILE A 590 -11.79 16.64 0.77
CA ILE A 590 -10.82 16.12 1.75
C ILE A 590 -9.62 17.07 1.96
N THR A 591 -9.29 17.89 0.97
CA THR A 591 -8.16 18.83 1.04
C THR A 591 -8.60 20.24 1.46
N GLY A 592 -9.90 20.54 1.38
CA GLY A 592 -10.45 21.86 1.64
C GLY A 592 -10.04 22.90 0.59
N TYR A 593 -9.61 22.49 -0.61
CA TYR A 593 -9.42 23.40 -1.74
C TYR A 593 -10.77 23.80 -2.33
N SER A 594 -10.91 25.06 -2.75
CA SER A 594 -11.89 25.41 -3.77
C SER A 594 -11.36 24.94 -5.15
N GLU A 595 -12.25 24.72 -6.10
CA GLU A 595 -11.85 24.37 -7.47
C GLU A 595 -10.93 25.44 -8.08
N SER A 596 -11.23 26.72 -7.86
CA SER A 596 -10.38 27.83 -8.27
C SER A 596 -8.98 27.79 -7.66
N ASP A 597 -8.84 27.37 -6.39
CA ASP A 597 -7.53 27.27 -5.75
C ASP A 597 -6.75 26.06 -6.28
N PHE A 598 -7.44 24.94 -6.53
CA PHE A 598 -6.85 23.76 -7.18
C PHE A 598 -6.24 24.15 -8.55
N GLU A 599 -7.00 24.83 -9.39
CA GLU A 599 -6.52 25.29 -10.70
C GLU A 599 -5.32 26.24 -10.59
N LYS A 600 -5.40 27.23 -9.68
CA LYS A 600 -4.29 28.17 -9.44
C LYS A 600 -3.02 27.46 -8.99
N VAL A 601 -3.15 26.48 -8.11
CA VAL A 601 -2.01 25.71 -7.60
C VAL A 601 -1.34 24.94 -8.73
N ILE A 602 -2.11 24.25 -9.57
CA ILE A 602 -1.56 23.49 -10.71
C ILE A 602 -0.93 24.43 -11.74
N LYS A 603 -1.60 25.55 -12.09
CA LYS A 603 -1.03 26.55 -13.00
C LYS A 603 0.31 27.07 -12.51
N LYS A 604 0.42 27.38 -11.20
CA LYS A 604 1.69 27.83 -10.59
C LYS A 604 2.79 26.78 -10.65
N THR A 605 2.44 25.51 -10.48
CA THR A 605 3.38 24.40 -10.57
C THR A 605 3.84 24.21 -12.02
N ARG A 606 2.94 24.35 -12.99
CA ARG A 606 3.24 24.34 -14.43
C ARG A 606 4.29 25.39 -14.78
N ASP A 607 4.07 26.63 -14.38
CA ASP A 607 4.95 27.77 -14.75
C ASP A 607 6.36 27.63 -14.14
N LYS A 608 6.45 27.09 -12.92
CA LYS A 608 7.72 26.95 -12.21
C LYS A 608 8.54 25.73 -12.62
N ASN A 609 7.90 24.63 -12.96
CA ASN A 609 8.52 23.31 -13.02
C ASN A 609 8.26 22.55 -14.33
N ALA A 610 7.58 23.11 -15.31
CA ALA A 610 7.24 22.40 -16.55
C ALA A 610 8.46 21.77 -17.24
N LYS A 611 9.63 22.41 -17.17
CA LYS A 611 10.91 21.86 -17.66
C LYS A 611 11.69 21.05 -16.62
N ARG A 612 11.58 21.40 -15.33
CA ARG A 612 12.34 20.74 -14.25
C ARG A 612 11.83 19.32 -13.95
N LEU A 613 10.54 19.09 -14.14
CA LEU A 613 9.93 17.75 -14.00
C LEU A 613 10.23 16.84 -15.21
N ASN A 614 10.81 17.36 -16.28
CA ASN A 614 11.13 16.62 -17.50
C ASN A 614 12.54 16.02 -17.52
N LYS A 615 13.42 16.37 -16.57
CA LYS A 615 14.76 15.80 -16.49
C LYS A 615 14.98 15.16 -15.14
N TYR A 616 15.33 13.90 -15.16
CA TYR A 616 16.07 13.27 -14.09
C TYR A 616 17.50 13.81 -14.21
N ASP A 617 17.83 14.76 -13.37
CA ASP A 617 19.21 15.12 -13.14
C ASP A 617 19.73 14.17 -12.06
N PRO A 618 20.63 13.21 -12.36
CA PRO A 618 21.31 12.45 -11.34
C PRO A 618 21.97 13.44 -10.37
N PRO A 619 22.08 13.13 -9.08
CA PRO A 619 22.79 13.99 -8.15
C PRO A 619 24.21 14.19 -8.69
N GLU A 620 24.68 15.42 -8.68
CA GLU A 620 26.11 15.69 -8.75
C GLU A 620 26.72 15.06 -7.48
N ASP A 621 27.74 14.21 -7.66
CA ASP A 621 28.47 13.50 -6.60
C ASP A 621 29.05 14.46 -5.54
#